data_c8088f1ef591b1af86fb5ef33f2ed947
#
_entry.id   c8088f1ef591b1af86fb5ef33f2ed947
#
_cell.length_a   1.000
_cell.length_b   1.000
_cell.length_c   1.000
_cell.angle_alpha   90.00
_cell.angle_beta   90.00
_cell.angle_gamma   90.00
#
_symmetry.space_group_name_H-M   'P 1'
#
loop_
_entity.id
_entity.type
_entity.pdbx_description
1 polymer ?
#
loop_
_entity_poly.entity_id
_entity_poly.type
_entity_poly.pdbx_seq_one_letter_code
_entity_poly.pdbx_strand_id
1 'polypeptide(L)'
;MVNETKKIEDLKEFKDILLNKQRLMGLDLGSKRIGISVSDPELKVAISIKTIERNKLHILTAELNEIINKFEIGGLIFGMPLNMDGTEGKSAQLSLIHI
;
A
#
# COMPACT_ATOMS: atom_id res chain seq x y z
N MET A 1 2.49 -14.95 1.85
CA MET A 1 3.92 -14.66 1.84
C MET A 1 4.38 -14.12 0.51
N VAL A 2 5.32 -13.19 0.55
CA VAL A 2 5.84 -12.62 -0.67
C VAL A 2 6.86 -13.56 -1.28
N ASN A 3 6.54 -14.11 -2.45
CA ASN A 3 7.49 -14.95 -3.18
C ASN A 3 8.37 -14.12 -4.09
N GLU A 4 7.77 -13.08 -4.64
CA GLU A 4 8.44 -12.20 -5.57
C GLU A 4 7.86 -10.82 -5.44
N THR A 5 8.71 -9.83 -5.23
CA THR A 5 8.30 -8.46 -5.16
C THR A 5 8.83 -7.73 -6.37
N LYS A 6 7.93 -7.11 -7.12
CA LYS A 6 8.28 -6.41 -8.33
C LYS A 6 7.75 -5.00 -8.28
N LYS A 7 8.61 -4.03 -8.54
CA LYS A 7 8.21 -2.64 -8.63
C LYS A 7 7.59 -2.39 -10.00
N ILE A 8 6.40 -1.81 -10.01
CA ILE A 8 5.65 -1.54 -11.23
C ILE A 8 5.30 -0.06 -11.24
N GLU A 9 5.55 0.60 -12.34
CA GLU A 9 5.28 2.02 -12.48
C GLU A 9 4.00 2.32 -13.23
N ASP A 10 3.50 1.35 -14.01
CA ASP A 10 2.31 1.50 -14.82
C ASP A 10 1.13 0.81 -14.14
N LEU A 11 0.13 1.59 -13.76
CA LEU A 11 -1.06 1.06 -13.10
C LEU A 11 -1.81 0.06 -13.97
N LYS A 12 -1.83 0.27 -15.28
CA LYS A 12 -2.50 -0.64 -16.19
C LYS A 12 -1.82 -2.01 -16.19
N GLU A 13 -0.50 -2.02 -16.23
CA GLU A 13 0.28 -3.24 -16.13
C GLU A 13 0.02 -3.94 -14.81
N PHE A 14 -0.08 -3.15 -13.73
CA PHE A 14 -0.37 -3.67 -12.42
C PHE A 14 -1.70 -4.41 -12.39
N LYS A 15 -2.72 -3.81 -12.98
CA LYS A 15 -4.05 -4.43 -13.01
C LYS A 15 -4.02 -5.75 -13.78
N ASP A 16 -3.20 -5.85 -14.81
CA ASP A 16 -3.12 -7.05 -15.63
C ASP A 16 -2.47 -8.22 -14.91
N ILE A 17 -1.59 -7.96 -13.95
CA ILE A 17 -0.91 -9.04 -13.22
C ILE A 17 -1.61 -9.45 -11.93
N LEU A 18 -2.58 -8.67 -11.47
CA LEU A 18 -3.35 -9.05 -10.31
C LEU A 18 -4.29 -10.20 -10.66
N LEU A 19 -4.40 -11.14 -9.75
CA LEU A 19 -5.37 -12.20 -9.90
C LEU A 19 -6.77 -11.64 -9.74
N ASN A 20 -7.75 -12.36 -10.27
CA ASN A 20 -9.14 -11.94 -10.20
C ASN A 20 -9.55 -11.65 -8.77
N LYS A 21 -10.12 -10.48 -8.54
CA LYS A 21 -10.62 -10.02 -7.24
C LYS A 21 -9.55 -9.72 -6.20
N GLN A 22 -8.28 -9.72 -6.56
CA GLN A 22 -7.27 -9.23 -5.65
C GLN A 22 -7.39 -7.72 -5.52
N ARG A 23 -7.06 -7.22 -4.33
CA ARG A 23 -7.17 -5.81 -4.03
C ARG A 23 -5.80 -5.18 -3.85
N LEU A 24 -5.78 -3.87 -3.87
CA LEU A 24 -4.58 -3.10 -3.57
C LEU A 24 -4.68 -2.56 -2.15
N MET A 25 -3.56 -2.51 -1.47
CA MET A 25 -3.46 -1.88 -0.16
C MET A 25 -2.59 -0.65 -0.28
N GLY A 26 -3.10 0.48 0.19
CA GLY A 26 -2.34 1.72 0.20
C GLY A 26 -1.74 1.96 1.57
N LEU A 27 -0.50 2.40 1.59
CA LEU A 27 0.24 2.72 2.79
C LEU A 27 0.71 4.15 2.72
N ASP A 28 0.14 4.99 3.56
CA ASP A 28 0.52 6.39 3.66
C ASP A 28 1.51 6.52 4.82
N LEU A 29 2.77 6.70 4.48
CA LEU A 29 3.86 6.63 5.44
C LEU A 29 4.10 7.97 6.12
N GLY A 30 3.46 8.18 7.26
CA GLY A 30 3.71 9.32 8.10
C GLY A 30 4.91 9.09 9.02
N SER A 31 5.33 10.12 9.72
CA SER A 31 6.49 10.02 10.60
C SER A 31 6.21 9.14 11.84
N LYS A 32 4.99 9.17 12.33
CA LYS A 32 4.61 8.41 13.53
C LYS A 32 3.59 7.32 13.28
N ARG A 33 2.81 7.47 12.22
CA ARG A 33 1.70 6.57 11.92
C ARG A 33 1.67 6.23 10.46
N ILE A 34 1.09 5.09 10.18
CA ILE A 34 0.90 4.64 8.81
C ILE A 34 -0.60 4.51 8.58
N GLY A 35 -1.10 5.27 7.61
CA GLY A 35 -2.50 5.15 7.20
C GLY A 35 -2.65 4.00 6.23
N ILE A 36 -3.67 3.19 6.45
CA ILE A 36 -3.91 2.02 5.62
C ILE A 36 -5.27 2.12 4.96
N SER A 37 -5.28 1.93 3.65
CA SER A 37 -6.50 1.88 2.86
C SER A 37 -6.48 0.63 2.00
N VAL A 38 -7.67 0.22 1.58
CA VAL A 38 -7.84 -0.97 0.76
C VAL A 38 -8.80 -0.64 -0.37
N SER A 39 -8.46 -1.07 -1.57
CA SER A 39 -9.33 -0.87 -2.72
C SER A 39 -10.43 -1.93 -2.75
N ASP A 40 -11.49 -1.65 -3.52
CA ASP A 40 -12.46 -2.67 -3.85
C ASP A 40 -11.85 -3.65 -4.88
N PRO A 41 -12.50 -4.80 -5.12
CA PRO A 41 -11.93 -5.78 -6.06
C PRO A 41 -11.82 -5.27 -7.49
N GLU A 42 -12.56 -4.25 -7.85
CA GLU A 42 -12.52 -3.68 -9.20
C GLU A 42 -11.54 -2.51 -9.32
N LEU A 43 -10.88 -2.18 -8.22
CA LEU A 43 -9.87 -1.12 -8.17
C LEU A 43 -10.42 0.26 -8.54
N LYS A 44 -11.68 0.51 -8.20
CA LYS A 44 -12.32 1.79 -8.49
C LYS A 44 -12.37 2.74 -7.31
N VAL A 45 -12.44 2.19 -6.10
CA VAL A 45 -12.62 2.96 -4.88
C VAL A 45 -11.64 2.47 -3.83
N ALA A 46 -11.12 3.38 -3.04
CA ALA A 46 -10.27 3.02 -1.90
C ALA A 46 -10.93 3.49 -0.62
N ILE A 47 -10.88 2.65 0.39
CA ILE A 47 -11.47 2.94 1.69
C ILE A 47 -10.38 2.91 2.74
N SER A 48 -10.31 3.97 3.53
CA SER A 48 -9.39 4.01 4.67
C SER A 48 -9.93 3.08 5.75
N ILE A 49 -9.11 2.11 6.17
CA ILE A 49 -9.57 1.12 7.13
C ILE A 49 -9.00 1.32 8.52
N LYS A 50 -7.78 1.80 8.64
CA LYS A 50 -7.20 2.06 9.95
C LYS A 50 -5.89 2.81 9.83
N THR A 51 -5.45 3.34 10.94
CA THR A 51 -4.14 3.94 11.09
C THR A 51 -3.40 3.13 12.15
N ILE A 52 -2.18 2.73 11.86
CA ILE A 52 -1.36 2.00 12.82
C ILE A 52 -0.15 2.84 13.21
N GLU A 53 0.32 2.67 14.42
CA GLU A 53 1.51 3.37 14.85
C GLU A 53 2.75 2.70 14.30
N ARG A 54 3.78 3.49 14.04
CA ARG A 54 5.06 2.94 13.65
C ARG A 54 5.64 2.23 14.85
N ASN A 55 5.84 0.95 14.69
CA ASN A 55 6.25 0.07 15.74
C ASN A 55 7.50 -0.71 15.33
N LYS A 56 7.95 -1.59 16.19
CA LYS A 56 9.02 -2.49 15.81
C LYS A 56 8.63 -3.26 14.57
N LEU A 57 9.63 -3.55 13.75
CA LEU A 57 9.39 -4.14 12.46
C LEU A 57 8.55 -5.42 12.51
N HIS A 58 8.82 -6.29 13.47
CA HIS A 58 8.10 -7.55 13.54
C HIS A 58 6.62 -7.37 13.90
N ILE A 59 6.30 -6.36 14.71
CA ILE A 59 4.91 -6.06 15.06
C ILE A 59 4.19 -5.47 13.86
N LEU A 60 4.85 -4.53 13.19
CA LEU A 60 4.28 -3.89 12.02
C LEU A 60 4.03 -4.91 10.90
N THR A 61 4.99 -5.78 10.67
CA THR A 61 4.87 -6.81 9.64
C THR A 61 3.72 -7.76 9.94
N ALA A 62 3.53 -8.14 11.20
CA ALA A 62 2.43 -9.01 11.59
C ALA A 62 1.09 -8.35 11.33
N GLU A 63 0.95 -7.07 11.66
CA GLU A 63 -0.31 -6.35 11.41
C GLU A 63 -0.60 -6.22 9.91
N LEU A 64 0.41 -5.91 9.12
CA LEU A 64 0.23 -5.80 7.68
C LEU A 64 -0.12 -7.14 7.04
N ASN A 65 0.54 -8.22 7.46
CA ASN A 65 0.24 -9.54 6.94
C ASN A 65 -1.19 -9.96 7.24
N GLU A 66 -1.70 -9.60 8.40
CA GLU A 66 -3.07 -9.91 8.76
C GLU A 66 -4.05 -9.23 7.80
N ILE A 67 -3.80 -7.97 7.46
CA ILE A 67 -4.63 -7.23 6.52
C ILE A 67 -4.50 -7.80 5.11
N ILE A 68 -3.28 -8.11 4.70
CA ILE A 68 -3.03 -8.68 3.38
C ILE A 68 -3.82 -9.98 3.19
N ASN A 69 -3.83 -10.83 4.19
CA ASN A 69 -4.57 -12.09 4.12
C ASN A 69 -6.07 -11.88 4.18
N LYS A 70 -6.52 -11.00 5.05
CA LYS A 70 -7.95 -10.77 5.24
C LYS A 70 -8.62 -10.22 3.98
N PHE A 71 -7.97 -9.30 3.30
CA PHE A 71 -8.54 -8.62 2.14
C PHE A 71 -8.03 -9.15 0.81
N GLU A 72 -7.27 -10.21 0.83
CA GLU A 72 -6.71 -10.80 -0.40
C GLU A 72 -5.95 -9.76 -1.23
N ILE A 73 -5.01 -9.11 -0.57
CA ILE A 73 -4.22 -8.05 -1.19
C ILE A 73 -3.21 -8.67 -2.16
N GLY A 74 -3.19 -8.17 -3.38
CA GLY A 74 -2.25 -8.61 -4.40
C GLY A 74 -1.18 -7.59 -4.73
N GLY A 75 -1.33 -6.37 -4.24
CA GLY A 75 -0.35 -5.33 -4.51
C GLY A 75 -0.37 -4.25 -3.46
N LEU A 76 0.74 -3.56 -3.33
CA LEU A 76 0.93 -2.49 -2.36
C LEU A 76 1.24 -1.19 -3.07
N ILE A 77 0.67 -0.11 -2.58
CA ILE A 77 0.99 1.25 -3.03
C ILE A 77 1.53 2.01 -1.84
N PHE A 78 2.77 2.47 -1.95
CA PHE A 78 3.38 3.30 -0.92
C PHE A 78 3.32 4.75 -1.33
N GLY A 79 2.80 5.60 -0.47
CA GLY A 79 2.81 7.05 -0.65
C GLY A 79 3.75 7.69 0.34
N MET A 80 4.69 8.46 -0.15
CA MET A 80 5.64 9.20 0.68
C MET A 80 5.74 10.62 0.19
N PRO A 81 5.70 11.60 1.11
CA PRO A 81 5.93 12.98 0.68
C PRO A 81 7.37 13.15 0.19
N LEU A 82 7.54 13.87 -0.91
CA LEU A 82 8.87 14.12 -1.46
C LEU A 82 9.62 15.17 -0.68
N ASN A 83 8.92 16.16 -0.16
CA ASN A 83 9.54 17.29 0.53
C ASN A 83 9.12 17.30 1.99
N MET A 84 10.02 16.87 2.84
CA MET A 84 9.76 16.81 4.27
C MET A 84 9.75 18.17 4.92
N ASP A 85 10.29 19.19 4.24
CA ASP A 85 10.30 20.55 4.76
C ASP A 85 8.99 21.30 4.45
N GLY A 86 8.10 20.67 3.70
CA GLY A 86 6.80 21.26 3.41
C GLY A 86 6.75 22.23 2.24
N THR A 87 7.86 22.50 1.59
CA THR A 87 7.88 23.51 0.51
C THR A 87 7.09 23.08 -0.71
N GLU A 88 7.09 21.79 -1.00
CA GLU A 88 6.36 21.25 -2.14
C GLU A 88 5.47 20.09 -1.69
N GLY A 89 4.76 20.32 -0.62
CA GLY A 89 4.01 19.25 0.06
C GLY A 89 2.95 18.54 -0.74
N LYS A 90 2.67 19.02 -1.96
CA LYS A 90 1.67 18.36 -2.80
C LYS A 90 2.21 17.17 -3.53
N SER A 91 3.51 17.11 -3.72
CA SER A 91 4.12 16.02 -4.45
C SER A 91 4.32 14.83 -3.53
N ALA A 92 4.02 13.66 -4.03
CA ALA A 92 4.25 12.42 -3.30
C ALA A 92 4.84 11.42 -4.26
N GLN A 93 5.74 10.63 -3.75
CA GLN A 93 6.28 9.52 -4.53
C GLN A 93 5.42 8.30 -4.29
N LEU A 94 4.98 7.67 -5.37
CA LEU A 94 4.19 6.45 -5.29
C LEU A 94 5.03 5.29 -5.81
N SER A 95 4.94 4.18 -5.11
CA SER A 95 5.58 2.95 -5.54
C SER A 95 4.56 1.84 -5.54
N LEU A 96 4.50 1.11 -6.64
CA LEU A 96 3.60 -0.02 -6.80
C LEU A 96 4.40 -1.30 -6.68
N ILE A 97 3.96 -2.19 -5.82
CA ILE A 97 4.66 -3.46 -5.59
C ILE A 97 3.66 -4.60 -5.70
N HIS A 98 3.97 -5.57 -6.55
CA HIS A 98 3.17 -6.78 -6.70
C HIS A 98 3.67 -7.84 -5.73
N ILE A 99 2.77 -8.43 -4.97
CA ILE A 99 3.10 -9.48 -4.02
C ILE A 99 2.46 -10.82 -4.36
#